data_982039b73e8969b5e44147d242bd61a3
#
_entry.id   982039b73e8969b5e44147d242bd61a3
#
_cell.length_a   1.000
_cell.length_b   1.000
_cell.length_c   1.000
_cell.angle_alpha   90.00
_cell.angle_beta   90.00
_cell.angle_gamma   90.00
#
_symmetry.space_group_name_H-M   'P 1'
#
loop_
_entity.id
_entity.type
_entity.pdbx_description
1 polymer ?
#
loop_
_entity_poly.entity_id
_entity_poly.type
_entity_poly.pdbx_seq_one_letter_code
_entity_poly.pdbx_strand_id
1 'polypeptide(L)'
;MLLYIDMEEVDPSIAEIERAMTAIRRSQARRSLARLAAEHDPAVFEVLDAVIGAEGEGLPATVTVVAERLGIDQPRASRLVTRAVDRGLLGREPDRGDGRRVRLVSTERGREEFARARRFRQAVFARATAGWSASDRATFARLLTRFVADLARETRRDARGPRHDGTSAPRPADPAGSA
;
A
#
# COMPACT_ATOMS: atom_id res chain seq x y z
N MET A 1 -22.27 -9.79 6.25
CA MET A 1 -22.82 -9.26 7.51
C MET A 1 -22.29 -7.85 7.66
N LEU A 2 -23.10 -6.87 7.26
CA LEU A 2 -22.78 -5.43 7.37
C LEU A 2 -22.66 -5.10 8.85
N LEU A 3 -21.51 -4.63 9.28
CA LEU A 3 -21.30 -4.02 10.57
C LEU A 3 -22.29 -2.86 10.69
N TYR A 4 -23.29 -3.00 11.55
CA TYR A 4 -24.17 -1.94 12.00
C TYR A 4 -23.31 -1.02 12.86
N ILE A 5 -22.67 -0.02 12.24
CA ILE A 5 -22.10 1.10 12.95
C ILE A 5 -23.30 1.89 13.45
N ASP A 6 -23.45 1.92 14.78
CA ASP A 6 -24.43 2.73 15.46
C ASP A 6 -24.31 4.15 14.90
N MET A 7 -25.36 4.69 14.29
CA MET A 7 -25.40 6.02 13.69
C MET A 7 -25.60 7.08 14.78
N GLU A 8 -24.81 7.03 15.85
CA GLU A 8 -24.61 8.19 16.69
C GLU A 8 -23.77 9.19 15.91
N GLU A 9 -24.28 10.37 15.76
CA GLU A 9 -23.78 11.61 15.17
C GLU A 9 -22.31 11.57 14.70
N VAL A 10 -22.12 11.13 13.44
CA VAL A 10 -20.78 11.08 12.84
C VAL A 10 -20.20 12.49 12.85
N ASP A 11 -19.10 12.70 13.54
CA ASP A 11 -18.37 13.97 13.58
C ASP A 11 -18.29 14.56 12.15
N PRO A 12 -18.80 15.79 11.93
CA PRO A 12 -18.80 16.42 10.61
C PRO A 12 -17.43 16.42 9.92
N SER A 13 -16.34 16.46 10.69
CA SER A 13 -14.98 16.40 10.17
C SER A 13 -14.65 15.06 9.53
N ILE A 14 -15.20 13.95 10.04
CA ILE A 14 -15.01 12.62 9.46
C ILE A 14 -15.71 12.54 8.09
N ALA A 15 -16.91 13.10 7.98
CA ALA A 15 -17.64 13.19 6.70
C ALA A 15 -16.88 14.06 5.68
N GLU A 16 -16.20 15.12 6.11
CA GLU A 16 -15.34 15.93 5.23
C GLU A 16 -14.12 15.16 4.76
N ILE A 17 -13.44 14.42 5.64
CA ILE A 17 -12.32 13.55 5.29
C ILE A 17 -12.75 12.52 4.24
N GLU A 18 -13.90 11.83 4.45
CA GLU A 18 -14.43 10.84 3.49
C GLU A 18 -14.67 11.47 2.12
N ARG A 19 -15.35 12.64 2.06
CA ARG A 19 -15.60 13.36 0.81
C ARG A 19 -14.30 13.75 0.10
N ALA A 20 -13.30 14.26 0.85
CA ALA A 20 -12.01 14.65 0.30
C ALA A 20 -11.26 13.43 -0.28
N MET A 21 -11.23 12.32 0.44
CA MET A 21 -10.60 11.07 -0.02
C MET A 21 -11.28 10.51 -1.27
N THR A 22 -12.60 10.57 -1.32
CA THR A 22 -13.38 10.17 -2.50
C THR A 22 -13.09 11.09 -3.70
N ALA A 23 -12.99 12.42 -3.50
CA ALA A 23 -12.61 13.36 -4.54
C ALA A 23 -11.18 13.11 -5.06
N ILE A 24 -10.22 12.83 -4.18
CA ILE A 24 -8.85 12.46 -4.54
C ILE A 24 -8.86 11.20 -5.43
N ARG A 25 -9.56 10.14 -5.02
CA ARG A 25 -9.68 8.90 -5.80
C ARG A 25 -10.24 9.15 -7.20
N ARG A 26 -11.30 9.94 -7.31
CA ARG A 26 -11.90 10.32 -8.59
C ARG A 26 -10.95 11.15 -9.48
N SER A 27 -10.18 12.06 -8.88
CA SER A 27 -9.23 12.90 -9.62
C SER A 27 -8.02 12.11 -10.11
N GLN A 28 -7.53 11.17 -9.32
CA GLN A 28 -6.46 10.25 -9.71
C GLN A 28 -6.86 9.36 -10.87
N ALA A 29 -8.12 8.91 -10.92
CA ALA A 29 -8.65 8.14 -12.03
C ALA A 29 -8.76 8.95 -13.35
N ARG A 30 -8.79 10.27 -13.29
CA ARG A 30 -9.22 11.07 -14.45
C ARG A 30 -8.15 11.80 -15.24
N ARG A 31 -7.04 12.34 -14.75
CA ARG A 31 -6.21 13.19 -15.63
C ARG A 31 -4.76 13.54 -15.26
N SER A 32 -4.34 13.63 -14.02
CA SER A 32 -3.02 14.23 -13.71
C SER A 32 -1.91 13.19 -13.60
N LEU A 33 -2.24 12.01 -13.05
CA LEU A 33 -1.33 10.87 -12.99
C LEU A 33 -1.40 10.02 -14.27
N ALA A 34 -2.52 10.07 -15.00
CA ALA A 34 -2.66 9.40 -16.30
C ALA A 34 -1.71 9.94 -17.37
N ARG A 35 -1.27 11.20 -17.31
CA ARG A 35 -0.24 11.73 -18.24
C ARG A 35 1.15 11.21 -17.91
N LEU A 36 1.47 10.99 -16.63
CA LEU A 36 2.68 10.25 -16.24
C LEU A 36 2.56 8.77 -16.60
N ALA A 37 1.35 8.23 -16.52
CA ALA A 37 1.05 6.86 -16.91
C ALA A 37 1.05 6.63 -18.43
N ALA A 38 0.90 7.67 -19.24
CA ALA A 38 0.96 7.54 -20.71
C ALA A 38 2.39 7.23 -21.21
N GLU A 39 3.42 7.65 -20.46
CA GLU A 39 4.80 7.28 -20.75
C GLU A 39 5.26 6.04 -19.97
N HIS A 40 4.61 5.73 -18.82
CA HIS A 40 5.01 4.65 -17.91
C HIS A 40 3.77 3.88 -17.45
N ASP A 41 3.87 2.56 -17.44
CA ASP A 41 2.84 1.67 -16.88
C ASP A 41 2.73 1.91 -15.34
N PRO A 42 1.61 2.42 -14.83
CA PRO A 42 1.47 2.76 -13.42
C PRO A 42 1.77 1.58 -12.49
N ALA A 43 1.33 0.37 -12.87
CA ALA A 43 1.53 -0.81 -12.04
C ALA A 43 3.01 -1.25 -11.98
N VAL A 44 3.77 -1.04 -13.06
CA VAL A 44 5.22 -1.26 -13.05
C VAL A 44 5.92 -0.23 -12.16
N PHE A 45 5.39 1.00 -12.16
CA PHE A 45 5.95 2.06 -11.32
C PHE A 45 5.69 1.83 -9.83
N GLU A 46 4.53 1.28 -9.45
CA GLU A 46 4.24 0.87 -8.08
C GLU A 46 5.19 -0.24 -7.61
N VAL A 47 5.55 -1.18 -8.48
CA VAL A 47 6.56 -2.20 -8.17
C VAL A 47 7.94 -1.58 -7.94
N LEU A 48 8.34 -0.64 -8.78
CA LEU A 48 9.61 0.09 -8.62
C LEU A 48 9.66 0.86 -7.30
N ASP A 49 8.57 1.55 -6.93
CA ASP A 49 8.41 2.25 -5.66
C ASP A 49 8.53 1.29 -4.46
N ALA A 50 7.88 0.13 -4.53
CA ALA A 50 7.95 -0.89 -3.49
C ALA A 50 9.37 -1.45 -3.29
N VAL A 51 10.12 -1.65 -4.40
CA VAL A 51 11.52 -2.14 -4.35
C VAL A 51 12.44 -1.06 -3.78
N ILE A 52 12.39 0.18 -4.29
CA ILE A 52 13.21 1.29 -3.80
C ILE A 52 12.91 1.59 -2.32
N GLY A 53 11.64 1.48 -1.91
CA GLY A 53 11.24 1.63 -0.51
C GLY A 53 11.87 0.57 0.38
N ALA A 54 11.87 -0.71 -0.04
CA ALA A 54 12.52 -1.79 0.69
C ALA A 54 14.04 -1.61 0.78
N GLU A 55 14.69 -1.21 -0.31
CA GLU A 55 16.12 -0.89 -0.33
C GLU A 55 16.47 0.24 0.66
N GLY A 56 15.65 1.29 0.69
CA GLY A 56 15.81 2.42 1.62
C GLY A 56 15.65 2.04 3.10
N GLU A 57 14.90 1.00 3.39
CA GLU A 57 14.71 0.43 4.74
C GLU A 57 15.77 -0.63 5.08
N GLY A 58 16.68 -0.94 4.16
CA GLY A 58 17.68 -2.00 4.33
C GLY A 58 17.10 -3.42 4.27
N LEU A 59 15.88 -3.58 3.73
CA LEU A 59 15.19 -4.86 3.63
C LEU A 59 15.44 -5.50 2.24
N PRO A 60 15.60 -6.84 2.17
CA PRO A 60 15.71 -7.52 0.90
C PRO A 60 14.38 -7.42 0.13
N ALA A 61 14.37 -6.76 -1.01
CA ALA A 61 13.22 -6.70 -1.89
C ALA A 61 13.04 -8.03 -2.62
N THR A 62 11.92 -8.71 -2.39
CA THR A 62 11.54 -9.96 -3.05
C THR A 62 10.16 -9.81 -3.69
N VAL A 63 9.77 -10.74 -4.57
CA VAL A 63 8.40 -10.77 -5.13
C VAL A 63 7.35 -10.81 -4.03
N THR A 64 7.62 -11.53 -2.94
CA THR A 64 6.71 -11.60 -1.77
C THR A 64 6.56 -10.23 -1.10
N VAL A 65 7.67 -9.55 -0.84
CA VAL A 65 7.65 -8.19 -0.26
C VAL A 65 6.90 -7.20 -1.17
N VAL A 66 7.07 -7.31 -2.49
CA VAL A 66 6.32 -6.49 -3.45
C VAL A 66 4.83 -6.80 -3.38
N ALA A 67 4.44 -8.09 -3.35
CA ALA A 67 3.03 -8.50 -3.24
C ALA A 67 2.36 -7.94 -1.97
N GLU A 68 3.05 -8.06 -0.82
CA GLU A 68 2.58 -7.54 0.47
C GLU A 68 2.43 -6.01 0.47
N ARG A 69 3.43 -5.29 -0.06
CA ARG A 69 3.40 -3.81 -0.11
C ARG A 69 2.31 -3.27 -1.02
N LEU A 70 2.02 -3.96 -2.12
CA LEU A 70 1.00 -3.56 -3.07
C LEU A 70 -0.40 -4.11 -2.72
N GLY A 71 -0.51 -5.01 -1.75
CA GLY A 71 -1.78 -5.67 -1.41
C GLY A 71 -2.34 -6.51 -2.55
N ILE A 72 -1.48 -7.18 -3.34
CA ILE A 72 -1.86 -8.02 -4.48
C ILE A 72 -1.36 -9.46 -4.28
N ASP A 73 -1.93 -10.39 -5.05
CA ASP A 73 -1.46 -11.78 -5.05
C ASP A 73 -0.06 -11.93 -5.66
N GLN A 74 0.65 -12.98 -5.23
CA GLN A 74 2.03 -13.24 -5.65
C GLN A 74 2.17 -13.51 -7.18
N PRO A 75 1.24 -14.23 -7.85
CA PRO A 75 1.28 -14.37 -9.30
C PRO A 75 1.19 -13.03 -10.05
N ARG A 76 0.36 -12.11 -9.58
CA ARG A 76 0.25 -10.76 -10.15
C ARG A 76 1.51 -9.95 -9.90
N ALA A 77 2.04 -9.96 -8.67
CA ALA A 77 3.32 -9.32 -8.34
C ALA A 77 4.46 -9.83 -9.22
N SER A 78 4.57 -11.15 -9.40
CA SER A 78 5.59 -11.78 -10.26
C SER A 78 5.53 -11.28 -11.70
N ARG A 79 4.33 -11.20 -12.29
CA ARG A 79 4.16 -10.67 -13.65
C ARG A 79 4.57 -9.20 -13.77
N LEU A 80 4.20 -8.39 -12.78
CA LEU A 80 4.58 -6.97 -12.76
C LEU A 80 6.09 -6.78 -12.58
N VAL A 81 6.72 -7.56 -11.70
CA VAL A 81 8.17 -7.58 -11.52
C VAL A 81 8.87 -7.96 -12.82
N THR A 82 8.41 -9.01 -13.52
CA THR A 82 8.99 -9.40 -14.81
C THR A 82 8.92 -8.24 -15.80
N ARG A 83 7.78 -7.56 -15.91
CA ARG A 83 7.63 -6.38 -16.77
C ARG A 83 8.56 -5.22 -16.38
N ALA A 84 8.82 -5.02 -15.09
CA ALA A 84 9.76 -4.00 -14.61
C ALA A 84 11.21 -4.37 -14.97
N VAL A 85 11.57 -5.64 -14.89
CA VAL A 85 12.89 -6.18 -15.31
C VAL A 85 13.06 -6.05 -16.82
N ASP A 86 12.07 -6.46 -17.62
CA ASP A 86 12.10 -6.38 -19.09
C ASP A 86 12.26 -4.93 -19.59
N ARG A 87 11.76 -3.96 -18.82
CA ARG A 87 11.96 -2.53 -19.09
C ARG A 87 13.29 -1.98 -18.59
N GLY A 88 14.10 -2.80 -17.96
CA GLY A 88 15.39 -2.41 -17.41
C GLY A 88 15.30 -1.49 -16.20
N LEU A 89 14.16 -1.46 -15.50
CA LEU A 89 13.97 -0.64 -14.29
C LEU A 89 14.42 -1.37 -13.02
N LEU A 90 14.34 -2.71 -13.03
CA LEU A 90 14.79 -3.59 -11.97
C LEU A 90 15.79 -4.62 -12.50
N GLY A 91 16.67 -5.07 -11.63
CA GLY A 91 17.54 -6.22 -11.82
C GLY A 91 17.18 -7.33 -10.84
N ARG A 92 17.74 -8.52 -11.08
CA ARG A 92 17.68 -9.66 -10.18
C ARG A 92 19.09 -10.04 -9.76
N GLU A 93 19.34 -10.14 -8.47
CA GLU A 93 20.62 -10.52 -7.90
C GLU A 93 20.44 -11.66 -6.90
N PRO A 94 21.43 -12.54 -6.72
CA PRO A 94 21.45 -13.47 -5.59
C PRO A 94 21.39 -12.68 -4.26
N ASP A 95 20.65 -13.19 -3.30
CA ASP A 95 20.65 -12.60 -1.96
C ASP A 95 22.00 -12.81 -1.29
N ARG A 96 22.51 -11.79 -0.61
CA ARG A 96 23.82 -11.84 0.04
C ARG A 96 23.88 -12.78 1.24
N GLY A 97 22.73 -13.04 1.87
CA GLY A 97 22.63 -13.93 3.03
C GLY A 97 22.25 -15.37 2.69
N ASP A 98 21.54 -15.57 1.58
CA ASP A 98 21.11 -16.88 1.10
C ASP A 98 21.12 -16.89 -0.43
N GLY A 99 22.23 -17.38 -1.01
CA GLY A 99 22.43 -17.42 -2.46
C GLY A 99 21.39 -18.23 -3.24
N ARG A 100 20.49 -18.96 -2.56
CA ARG A 100 19.33 -19.63 -3.16
C ARG A 100 18.14 -18.70 -3.38
N ARG A 101 18.17 -17.53 -2.74
CA ARG A 101 17.12 -16.51 -2.86
C ARG A 101 17.54 -15.45 -3.88
N VAL A 102 16.56 -14.98 -4.64
CA VAL A 102 16.76 -13.89 -5.59
C VAL A 102 16.14 -12.63 -4.98
N ARG A 103 16.94 -11.59 -4.86
CA ARG A 103 16.49 -10.26 -4.50
C ARG A 103 16.31 -9.39 -5.75
N LEU A 104 15.38 -8.48 -5.69
CA LEU A 104 15.18 -7.44 -6.68
C LEU A 104 16.03 -6.24 -6.30
N VAL A 105 16.62 -5.59 -7.30
CA VAL A 105 17.42 -4.38 -7.11
C VAL A 105 16.97 -3.32 -8.12
N SER A 106 16.94 -2.06 -7.69
CA SER A 106 16.70 -0.96 -8.60
C SER A 106 17.94 -0.73 -9.49
N THR A 107 17.73 -0.62 -10.81
CA THR A 107 18.81 -0.21 -11.73
C THR A 107 19.05 1.28 -11.66
N GLU A 108 20.16 1.77 -12.26
CA GLU A 108 20.39 3.21 -12.40
C GLU A 108 19.23 3.88 -13.14
N ARG A 109 18.82 3.30 -14.28
CA ARG A 109 17.66 3.76 -15.04
C ARG A 109 16.38 3.78 -14.19
N GLY A 110 16.15 2.74 -13.38
CA GLY A 110 15.00 2.69 -12.47
C GLY A 110 15.02 3.83 -11.45
N ARG A 111 16.18 4.09 -10.84
CA ARG A 111 16.34 5.20 -9.88
C ARG A 111 16.10 6.57 -10.53
N GLU A 112 16.60 6.79 -11.73
CA GLU A 112 16.40 8.04 -12.48
C GLU A 112 14.92 8.27 -12.82
N GLU A 113 14.24 7.25 -13.35
CA GLU A 113 12.82 7.29 -13.66
C GLU A 113 11.98 7.55 -12.40
N PHE A 114 12.30 6.87 -11.32
CA PHE A 114 11.64 7.08 -10.03
C PHE A 114 11.83 8.52 -9.51
N ALA A 115 13.07 9.02 -9.55
CA ALA A 115 13.38 10.39 -9.13
C ALA A 115 12.64 11.43 -9.99
N ARG A 116 12.54 11.21 -11.31
CA ARG A 116 11.79 12.09 -12.23
C ARG A 116 10.31 12.16 -11.86
N ALA A 117 9.68 11.00 -11.69
CA ALA A 117 8.28 10.93 -11.31
C ALA A 117 8.01 11.52 -9.91
N ARG A 118 8.93 11.31 -8.96
CA ARG A 118 8.85 11.89 -7.62
C ARG A 118 8.90 13.43 -7.70
N ARG A 119 9.85 14.00 -8.45
CA ARG A 119 9.94 15.47 -8.65
C ARG A 119 8.66 16.02 -9.26
N PHE A 120 8.09 15.35 -10.25
CA PHE A 120 6.83 15.78 -10.87
C PHE A 120 5.67 15.78 -9.86
N ARG A 121 5.50 14.70 -9.07
CA ARG A 121 4.46 14.66 -8.02
C ARG A 121 4.65 15.78 -6.99
N GLN A 122 5.89 16.00 -6.55
CA GLN A 122 6.22 17.09 -5.62
C GLN A 122 5.88 18.46 -6.21
N ALA A 123 6.16 18.71 -7.50
CA ALA A 123 5.81 19.95 -8.16
C ALA A 123 4.28 20.15 -8.26
N VAL A 124 3.51 19.06 -8.49
CA VAL A 124 2.03 19.12 -8.47
C VAL A 124 1.52 19.49 -7.07
N PHE A 125 2.03 18.86 -6.02
CA PHE A 125 1.63 19.15 -4.64
C PHE A 125 2.05 20.55 -4.20
N ALA A 126 3.24 21.00 -4.60
CA ALA A 126 3.71 22.37 -4.35
C ALA A 126 2.75 23.40 -4.97
N ARG A 127 2.30 23.20 -6.21
CA ARG A 127 1.31 24.07 -6.85
C ARG A 127 -0.05 24.01 -6.16
N ALA A 128 -0.51 22.83 -5.77
CA ALA A 128 -1.79 22.67 -5.09
C ALA A 128 -1.82 23.36 -3.71
N THR A 129 -0.66 23.50 -3.07
CA THR A 129 -0.52 24.13 -1.75
C THR A 129 0.17 25.51 -1.80
N ALA A 130 0.26 26.14 -2.98
CA ALA A 130 1.01 27.40 -3.15
C ALA A 130 0.48 28.55 -2.29
N GLY A 131 -0.85 28.60 -2.06
CA GLY A 131 -1.50 29.61 -1.20
C GLY A 131 -1.47 29.30 0.30
N TRP A 132 -0.89 28.16 0.72
CA TRP A 132 -0.86 27.78 2.12
C TRP A 132 0.34 28.36 2.84
N SER A 133 0.17 28.64 4.14
CA SER A 133 1.32 28.99 4.99
C SER A 133 2.28 27.80 5.13
N ALA A 134 3.53 28.06 5.49
CA ALA A 134 4.50 27.00 5.78
C ALA A 134 4.03 26.11 6.95
N SER A 135 3.38 26.71 7.96
CA SER A 135 2.80 26.01 9.12
C SER A 135 1.68 25.07 8.71
N ASP A 136 0.76 25.52 7.84
CA ASP A 136 -0.37 24.67 7.38
C ASP A 136 0.13 23.50 6.55
N ARG A 137 1.11 23.72 5.66
CA ARG A 137 1.74 22.64 4.89
C ARG A 137 2.39 21.59 5.79
N ALA A 138 3.14 22.06 6.80
CA ALA A 138 3.80 21.15 7.76
C ALA A 138 2.79 20.37 8.60
N THR A 139 1.74 21.03 9.06
CA THR A 139 0.66 20.40 9.84
C THR A 139 -0.08 19.37 8.99
N PHE A 140 -0.46 19.72 7.77
CA PHE A 140 -1.10 18.81 6.84
C PHE A 140 -0.22 17.59 6.53
N ALA A 141 1.07 17.78 6.24
CA ALA A 141 2.00 16.69 5.99
C ALA A 141 2.07 15.71 7.18
N ARG A 142 2.20 16.24 8.39
CA ARG A 142 2.24 15.43 9.62
C ARG A 142 0.94 14.65 9.86
N LEU A 143 -0.22 15.32 9.73
CA LEU A 143 -1.52 14.70 9.93
C LEU A 143 -1.84 13.66 8.86
N LEU A 144 -1.52 13.95 7.60
CA LEU A 144 -1.72 13.02 6.49
C LEU A 144 -0.85 11.76 6.65
N THR A 145 0.43 11.92 7.03
CA THR A 145 1.33 10.78 7.29
C THR A 145 0.79 9.90 8.40
N ARG A 146 0.32 10.51 9.49
CA ARG A 146 -0.32 9.78 10.60
C ARG A 146 -1.58 9.06 10.13
N PHE A 147 -2.48 9.75 9.43
CA PHE A 147 -3.72 9.18 8.92
C PHE A 147 -3.47 7.95 8.04
N VAL A 148 -2.52 8.03 7.10
CA VAL A 148 -2.16 6.90 6.22
C VAL A 148 -1.64 5.71 7.04
N ALA A 149 -0.80 5.97 8.05
CA ALA A 149 -0.27 4.90 8.92
C ALA A 149 -1.38 4.25 9.77
N ASP A 150 -2.32 5.02 10.28
CA ASP A 150 -3.43 4.53 11.09
C ASP A 150 -4.41 3.71 10.22
N LEU A 151 -4.77 4.22 9.05
CA LEU A 151 -5.63 3.53 8.08
C LEU A 151 -5.04 2.17 7.66
N ALA A 152 -3.72 2.11 7.42
CA ALA A 152 -3.04 0.86 7.10
C ALA A 152 -3.04 -0.15 8.28
N ARG A 153 -3.11 0.31 9.53
CA ARG A 153 -3.26 -0.55 10.70
C ARG A 153 -4.67 -1.13 10.81
N GLU A 154 -5.70 -0.31 10.59
CA GLU A 154 -7.11 -0.76 10.62
C GLU A 154 -7.38 -1.79 9.52
N THR A 155 -6.96 -1.52 8.29
CA THR A 155 -7.15 -2.47 7.17
C THR A 155 -6.49 -3.85 7.43
N ARG A 156 -5.35 -3.85 8.14
CA ARG A 156 -4.70 -5.12 8.53
C ARG A 156 -5.41 -5.82 9.69
N ARG A 157 -6.09 -5.11 10.56
CA ARG A 157 -6.93 -5.70 11.63
C ARG A 157 -8.13 -6.39 11.03
N ASP A 158 -8.83 -5.74 10.12
CA ASP A 158 -9.99 -6.30 9.43
C ASP A 158 -9.65 -7.55 8.62
N ALA A 159 -8.49 -7.55 7.95
CA ALA A 159 -8.01 -8.70 7.18
C ALA A 159 -7.66 -9.93 8.05
N ARG A 160 -7.40 -9.75 9.37
CA ARG A 160 -7.13 -10.85 10.30
C ARG A 160 -8.38 -11.50 10.89
N GLY A 161 -9.57 -10.94 10.69
CA GLY A 161 -10.84 -11.43 11.22
C GLY A 161 -10.92 -11.45 12.76
N PRO A 162 -12.12 -11.57 13.37
CA PRO A 162 -12.24 -11.83 14.79
C PRO A 162 -11.62 -13.20 15.09
N ARG A 163 -10.71 -13.24 16.08
CA ARG A 163 -10.21 -14.50 16.61
C ARG A 163 -11.43 -15.26 17.11
N HIS A 164 -11.73 -16.37 16.49
CA HIS A 164 -12.72 -17.29 16.99
C HIS A 164 -12.11 -17.90 18.27
N ASP A 165 -12.40 -17.29 19.42
CA ASP A 165 -12.12 -17.90 20.71
C ASP A 165 -12.97 -19.16 20.75
N GLY A 166 -12.30 -20.29 20.45
CA GLY A 166 -12.88 -21.61 20.54
C GLY A 166 -13.26 -21.93 21.98
N THR A 167 -14.41 -21.40 22.41
CA THR A 167 -15.10 -21.97 23.55
C THR A 167 -15.64 -23.33 23.10
N SER A 168 -14.82 -24.34 23.30
CA SER A 168 -15.22 -25.75 23.22
C SER A 168 -16.38 -25.97 24.19
N ALA A 169 -17.61 -26.01 23.69
CA ALA A 169 -18.75 -26.43 24.46
C ALA A 169 -18.50 -27.88 24.96
N PRO A 170 -18.73 -28.20 26.24
CA PRO A 170 -18.57 -29.55 26.73
C PRO A 170 -19.62 -30.44 26.06
N ARG A 171 -19.15 -31.56 25.50
CA ARG A 171 -19.94 -32.62 24.89
C ARG A 171 -20.89 -33.18 25.96
N PRO A 172 -22.21 -33.29 25.70
CA PRO A 172 -23.11 -33.94 26.64
C PRO A 172 -22.72 -35.40 26.81
N ALA A 173 -22.66 -35.83 28.07
CA ALA A 173 -22.40 -37.24 28.43
C ALA A 173 -23.52 -38.14 27.93
N ASP A 174 -23.15 -39.24 27.28
CA ASP A 174 -24.00 -40.34 26.90
C ASP A 174 -24.53 -41.03 28.17
N PRO A 175 -25.82 -41.24 28.35
CA PRO A 175 -26.32 -42.07 29.42
C PRO A 175 -26.11 -43.52 29.03
N ALA A 176 -25.15 -44.16 29.71
CA ALA A 176 -24.91 -45.58 29.61
C ALA A 176 -26.12 -46.39 30.08
N GLY A 177 -26.27 -47.46 29.40
CA GLY A 177 -27.27 -48.45 29.45
C GLY A 177 -27.70 -49.04 30.77
N SER A 178 -28.84 -49.65 30.73
CA SER A 178 -29.22 -50.71 31.68
C SER A 178 -30.11 -51.74 31.00
N ALA A 179 -29.74 -52.96 31.28
CA ALA A 179 -30.44 -54.24 31.19
C ALA A 179 -30.54 -54.95 29.82
#